data_b151724647b1f24f2d93f6bae95c2136
#
_entry.id   b151724647b1f24f2d93f6bae95c2136
#
_cell.length_a   1.000
_cell.length_b   1.000
_cell.length_c   1.000
_cell.angle_alpha   90.00
_cell.angle_beta   90.00
_cell.angle_gamma   90.00
#
_symmetry.space_group_name_H-M   'P 1'
#
loop_
_entity.id
_entity.type
_entity.pdbx_description
1 polymer ?
#
loop_
_entity_poly.entity_id
_entity_poly.type
_entity_poly.pdbx_seq_one_letter_code
_entity_poly.pdbx_strand_id
1 'polypeptide(L)'
;HDSIGVGEDGPTHQPIEQTASLRLIPGLDVWRPCDTVEAAVAWGCAFEKKNGPSALIFSRQSVPFLHQAGAKADLIRKGGYILTDAESPKAVIVATGTEVSLGSAIQEKLAEEGIAVRLVSMPCTERFDAQDAAYRESVLPAGLPVLTIEAGSTELWYKYTRGNGASLGIDQFGASAPASKLWPLFGLTVENGVARVKDLLH
;
A
#
# COMPACT_ATOMS: atom_id res chain seq x y z
N HIS A 1 15.43 -3.90 0.07
CA HIS A 1 14.60 -3.63 1.25
C HIS A 1 13.84 -2.33 1.09
N ASP A 2 12.78 -2.14 1.85
CA ASP A 2 11.89 -1.01 1.74
C ASP A 2 11.89 -0.10 2.99
N SER A 3 11.35 1.09 2.81
CA SER A 3 10.81 2.05 3.77
C SER A 3 11.75 2.57 4.89
N ILE A 4 11.21 3.54 5.62
CA ILE A 4 11.79 4.11 6.84
C ILE A 4 11.89 3.11 8.00
N GLY A 5 11.25 1.93 7.85
CA GLY A 5 11.33 0.84 8.82
C GLY A 5 12.74 0.28 9.05
N VAL A 6 13.70 0.53 8.14
CA VAL A 6 15.12 0.22 8.38
C VAL A 6 15.74 1.07 9.50
N GLY A 7 15.10 2.19 9.85
CA GLY A 7 15.42 2.92 11.07
C GLY A 7 16.77 3.67 11.02
N GLU A 8 17.67 3.29 11.93
CA GLU A 8 18.92 4.01 12.19
C GLU A 8 19.91 4.01 11.02
N ASP A 9 19.78 3.10 10.05
CA ASP A 9 20.56 3.11 8.80
C ASP A 9 20.40 4.44 8.04
N GLY A 10 19.27 5.12 8.26
CA GLY A 10 19.03 6.48 7.82
C GLY A 10 18.77 6.67 6.34
N PRO A 11 18.84 7.92 5.86
CA PRO A 11 18.43 8.30 4.50
C PRO A 11 19.11 7.53 3.37
N THR A 12 20.34 7.07 3.58
CA THR A 12 21.10 6.33 2.57
C THR A 12 20.55 4.92 2.30
N HIS A 13 19.70 4.40 3.18
CA HIS A 13 19.13 3.07 3.10
C HIS A 13 17.59 3.08 3.05
N GLN A 14 16.98 4.23 3.22
CA GLN A 14 15.53 4.42 3.21
C GLN A 14 15.07 4.90 1.83
N PRO A 15 14.51 4.01 0.97
CA PRO A 15 14.04 4.40 -0.35
C PRO A 15 12.78 5.27 -0.21
N ILE A 16 12.80 6.43 -0.81
CA ILE A 16 11.66 7.36 -0.89
C ILE A 16 11.15 7.42 -2.34
N GLU A 17 11.98 7.90 -3.25
CA GLU A 17 11.66 8.02 -4.67
C GLU A 17 11.96 6.76 -5.48
N GLN A 18 12.81 5.87 -4.98
CA GLN A 18 13.30 4.72 -5.74
C GLN A 18 12.18 3.77 -6.16
N THR A 19 11.25 3.46 -5.26
CA THR A 19 10.12 2.58 -5.58
C THR A 19 9.22 3.19 -6.64
N ALA A 20 8.90 4.48 -6.52
CA ALA A 20 8.12 5.21 -7.52
C ALA A 20 8.84 5.28 -8.87
N SER A 21 10.16 5.54 -8.87
CA SER A 21 10.98 5.56 -10.08
C SER A 21 11.01 4.20 -10.79
N LEU A 22 11.11 3.10 -10.05
CA LEU A 22 11.06 1.75 -10.63
C LEU A 22 9.71 1.48 -11.31
N ARG A 23 8.60 1.93 -10.73
CA ARG A 23 7.25 1.81 -11.30
C ARG A 23 7.05 2.61 -12.60
N LEU A 24 7.93 3.56 -12.91
CA LEU A 24 7.92 4.28 -14.18
C LEU A 24 8.59 3.50 -15.33
N ILE A 25 9.31 2.41 -15.04
CA ILE A 25 10.03 1.64 -16.07
C ILE A 25 9.03 0.73 -16.80
N PRO A 26 8.84 0.92 -18.13
CA PRO A 26 7.91 0.11 -18.89
C PRO A 26 8.24 -1.38 -18.84
N GLY A 27 7.25 -2.21 -18.55
CA GLY A 27 7.41 -3.66 -18.53
C GLY A 27 8.05 -4.24 -17.26
N LEU A 28 8.47 -3.41 -16.31
CA LEU A 28 8.90 -3.86 -14.99
C LEU A 28 7.70 -4.02 -14.06
N ASP A 29 7.54 -5.21 -13.46
CA ASP A 29 6.61 -5.39 -12.34
C ASP A 29 7.35 -5.10 -11.03
N VAL A 30 6.85 -4.15 -10.24
CA VAL A 30 7.41 -3.81 -8.93
C VAL A 30 6.50 -4.35 -7.83
N TRP A 31 6.99 -5.36 -7.13
CA TRP A 31 6.27 -6.01 -6.04
C TRP A 31 6.75 -5.52 -4.69
N ARG A 32 5.83 -5.07 -3.88
CA ARG A 32 6.04 -4.63 -2.50
C ARG A 32 5.04 -5.34 -1.58
N PRO A 33 5.34 -6.61 -1.21
CA PRO A 33 4.42 -7.44 -0.43
C PRO A 33 4.35 -7.03 1.04
N CYS A 34 3.17 -7.17 1.64
CA CYS A 34 2.91 -6.82 3.04
C CYS A 34 3.24 -7.94 4.04
N ASP A 35 3.23 -9.19 3.60
CA ASP A 35 3.51 -10.35 4.44
C ASP A 35 4.05 -11.54 3.63
N THR A 36 4.20 -12.69 4.29
CA THR A 36 4.75 -13.92 3.68
C THR A 36 3.87 -14.50 2.59
N VAL A 37 2.56 -14.31 2.64
CA VAL A 37 1.63 -14.82 1.61
C VAL A 37 1.80 -14.01 0.32
N GLU A 38 1.75 -12.68 0.42
CA GLU A 38 2.01 -11.82 -0.73
C GLU A 38 3.43 -12.03 -1.28
N ALA A 39 4.42 -12.21 -0.40
CA ALA A 39 5.80 -12.49 -0.81
C ALA A 39 5.91 -13.78 -1.62
N ALA A 40 5.26 -14.88 -1.18
CA ALA A 40 5.25 -16.13 -1.92
C ALA A 40 4.58 -16.00 -3.29
N VAL A 41 3.45 -15.28 -3.37
CA VAL A 41 2.76 -15.02 -4.65
C VAL A 41 3.61 -14.14 -5.56
N ALA A 42 4.25 -13.09 -5.03
CA ALA A 42 5.14 -12.20 -5.79
C ALA A 42 6.31 -12.98 -6.42
N TRP A 43 6.95 -13.89 -5.67
CA TRP A 43 7.96 -14.79 -6.20
C TRP A 43 7.42 -15.67 -7.32
N GLY A 44 6.26 -16.32 -7.12
CA GLY A 44 5.61 -17.12 -8.15
C GLY A 44 5.35 -16.33 -9.43
N CYS A 45 4.79 -15.13 -9.29
CA CYS A 45 4.55 -14.23 -10.43
C CYS A 45 5.83 -13.80 -11.15
N ALA A 46 6.91 -13.54 -10.41
CA ALA A 46 8.20 -13.16 -10.97
C ALA A 46 8.84 -14.31 -11.78
N PHE A 47 8.76 -15.55 -11.29
CA PHE A 47 9.26 -16.73 -12.02
C PHE A 47 8.42 -17.07 -13.27
N GLU A 48 7.12 -16.83 -13.22
CA GLU A 48 6.22 -17.11 -14.35
C GLU A 48 6.32 -16.04 -15.45
N LYS A 49 6.77 -14.82 -15.13
CA LYS A 49 6.87 -13.73 -16.10
C LYS A 49 7.94 -14.00 -17.16
N LYS A 50 7.53 -14.03 -18.44
CA LYS A 50 8.41 -14.35 -19.59
C LYS A 50 8.81 -13.11 -20.41
N ASN A 51 8.07 -12.02 -20.28
CA ASN A 51 8.16 -10.85 -21.17
C ASN A 51 8.61 -9.57 -20.46
N GLY A 52 9.42 -9.69 -19.42
CA GLY A 52 9.96 -8.54 -18.72
C GLY A 52 10.50 -8.88 -17.34
N PRO A 53 11.22 -7.95 -16.71
CA PRO A 53 11.77 -8.13 -15.38
C PRO A 53 10.72 -7.94 -14.28
N SER A 54 11.09 -8.38 -13.08
CA SER A 54 10.36 -8.10 -11.83
C SER A 54 11.35 -7.63 -10.78
N ALA A 55 10.97 -6.59 -10.03
CA ALA A 55 11.65 -6.14 -8.83
C ALA A 55 10.81 -6.51 -7.61
N LEU A 56 11.42 -7.17 -6.62
CA LEU A 56 10.76 -7.57 -5.39
C LEU A 56 11.41 -6.80 -4.23
N ILE A 57 10.62 -5.99 -3.55
CA ILE A 57 11.07 -5.10 -2.48
C ILE A 57 10.50 -5.62 -1.16
N PHE A 58 11.35 -6.12 -0.30
CA PHE A 58 10.97 -6.73 0.97
C PHE A 58 11.38 -5.87 2.16
N SER A 59 10.65 -5.99 3.27
CA SER A 59 11.03 -5.38 4.53
C SER A 59 12.25 -6.07 5.15
N ARG A 60 13.09 -5.32 5.86
CA ARG A 60 14.14 -5.88 6.75
C ARG A 60 13.59 -6.27 8.11
N GLN A 61 12.61 -5.51 8.59
CA GLN A 61 11.94 -5.78 9.86
C GLN A 61 10.85 -6.84 9.71
N SER A 62 10.49 -7.45 10.85
CA SER A 62 9.32 -8.32 10.92
C SER A 62 8.04 -7.51 10.69
N VAL A 63 7.09 -8.10 9.97
CA VAL A 63 5.77 -7.54 9.71
C VAL A 63 4.69 -8.47 10.25
N PRO A 64 3.51 -7.97 10.64
CA PRO A 64 2.41 -8.81 11.06
C PRO A 64 1.88 -9.65 9.90
N PHE A 65 1.40 -10.84 10.22
CA PHE A 65 0.72 -11.72 9.27
C PHE A 65 -0.74 -11.25 9.13
N LEU A 66 -1.11 -10.76 7.96
CA LEU A 66 -2.43 -10.18 7.69
C LEU A 66 -3.38 -11.15 6.99
N HIS A 67 -2.84 -12.16 6.31
CA HIS A 67 -3.65 -13.18 5.64
C HIS A 67 -3.96 -14.32 6.61
N GLN A 68 -5.13 -14.24 7.26
CA GLN A 68 -5.67 -15.37 7.98
C GLN A 68 -6.14 -16.46 7.01
N ALA A 69 -6.44 -17.66 7.52
CA ALA A 69 -6.71 -18.87 6.72
C ALA A 69 -7.55 -18.62 5.44
N GLY A 70 -7.02 -19.04 4.30
CA GLY A 70 -7.66 -18.85 2.99
C GLY A 70 -6.97 -17.80 2.13
N ALA A 71 -5.65 -17.94 1.92
CA ALA A 71 -4.89 -17.06 1.07
C ALA A 71 -5.59 -16.78 -0.27
N LYS A 72 -5.82 -15.51 -0.55
CA LYS A 72 -6.43 -15.00 -1.79
C LYS A 72 -5.39 -14.95 -2.93
N ALA A 73 -4.62 -16.04 -3.15
CA ALA A 73 -3.49 -16.05 -4.08
C ALA A 73 -3.85 -15.52 -5.47
N ASP A 74 -5.01 -15.93 -6.02
CA ASP A 74 -5.46 -15.48 -7.34
C ASP A 74 -5.79 -13.99 -7.38
N LEU A 75 -6.24 -13.42 -6.25
CA LEU A 75 -6.48 -11.97 -6.15
C LEU A 75 -5.17 -11.19 -5.99
N ILE A 76 -4.22 -11.70 -5.20
CA ILE A 76 -2.88 -11.11 -5.04
C ILE A 76 -2.17 -11.03 -6.40
N ARG A 77 -2.30 -12.07 -7.25
CA ARG A 77 -1.74 -12.11 -8.62
C ARG A 77 -2.21 -10.96 -9.50
N LYS A 78 -3.36 -10.38 -9.21
CA LYS A 78 -3.91 -9.23 -9.93
C LYS A 78 -3.25 -7.90 -9.54
N GLY A 79 -2.39 -7.89 -8.52
CA GLY A 79 -1.56 -6.75 -8.15
C GLY A 79 -2.22 -5.73 -7.22
N GLY A 80 -3.54 -5.75 -7.09
CA GLY A 80 -4.32 -4.95 -6.14
C GLY A 80 -5.64 -5.64 -5.88
N TYR A 81 -6.05 -5.77 -4.62
CA TYR A 81 -7.25 -6.53 -4.26
C TYR A 81 -7.81 -6.07 -2.91
N ILE A 82 -9.08 -6.36 -2.68
CA ILE A 82 -9.74 -6.08 -1.39
C ILE A 82 -9.22 -7.07 -0.35
N LEU A 83 -8.42 -6.57 0.60
CA LEU A 83 -7.93 -7.37 1.73
C LEU A 83 -9.06 -7.55 2.75
N THR A 84 -9.67 -6.46 3.18
CA THR A 84 -10.83 -6.46 4.10
C THR A 84 -11.86 -5.49 3.60
N ASP A 85 -13.11 -5.95 3.48
CA ASP A 85 -14.24 -5.11 3.07
C ASP A 85 -15.15 -4.75 4.25
N ALA A 86 -15.98 -3.75 4.05
CA ALA A 86 -17.04 -3.37 4.97
C ALA A 86 -18.35 -3.25 4.20
N GLU A 87 -19.47 -3.45 4.87
CA GLU A 87 -20.78 -3.22 4.28
C GLU A 87 -20.96 -1.72 3.99
N SER A 88 -21.26 -1.38 2.74
CA SER A 88 -21.46 0.01 2.29
C SER A 88 -20.33 0.96 2.68
N PRO A 89 -19.09 0.70 2.24
CA PRO A 89 -17.93 1.52 2.62
C PRO A 89 -18.12 2.97 2.16
N LYS A 90 -17.67 3.91 2.99
CA LYS A 90 -17.71 5.36 2.72
C LYS A 90 -16.43 5.86 2.06
N ALA A 91 -15.33 5.14 2.23
CA ALA A 91 -14.03 5.43 1.64
C ALA A 91 -13.25 4.14 1.39
N VAL A 92 -12.18 4.26 0.62
CA VAL A 92 -11.22 3.18 0.38
C VAL A 92 -9.86 3.59 0.93
N ILE A 93 -9.22 2.71 1.69
CA ILE A 93 -7.81 2.80 2.05
C ILE A 93 -7.04 1.88 1.12
N VAL A 94 -6.05 2.41 0.41
CA VAL A 94 -5.12 1.65 -0.42
C VAL A 94 -3.74 1.70 0.22
N ALA A 95 -3.18 0.56 0.55
CA ALA A 95 -1.84 0.49 1.13
C ALA A 95 -0.99 -0.57 0.42
N THR A 96 0.32 -0.46 0.53
CA THR A 96 1.27 -1.39 -0.07
C THR A 96 2.40 -1.71 0.91
N GLY A 97 2.99 -2.89 0.78
CA GLY A 97 4.12 -3.29 1.62
C GLY A 97 3.80 -3.26 3.11
N THR A 98 4.74 -2.80 3.91
CA THR A 98 4.62 -2.76 5.38
C THR A 98 3.47 -1.87 5.87
N GLU A 99 3.04 -0.90 5.07
CA GLU A 99 1.98 0.05 5.43
C GLU A 99 0.57 -0.53 5.35
N VAL A 100 0.39 -1.73 4.80
CA VAL A 100 -0.91 -2.44 4.84
C VAL A 100 -1.35 -2.70 6.29
N SER A 101 -0.40 -2.96 7.20
CA SER A 101 -0.69 -3.10 8.63
C SER A 101 -1.19 -1.80 9.26
N LEU A 102 -0.63 -0.66 8.86
CA LEU A 102 -1.14 0.65 9.26
C LEU A 102 -2.56 0.89 8.71
N GLY A 103 -2.79 0.53 7.43
CA GLY A 103 -4.12 0.60 6.82
C GLY A 103 -5.16 -0.23 7.57
N SER A 104 -4.80 -1.43 8.04
CA SER A 104 -5.66 -2.29 8.88
C SER A 104 -6.01 -1.62 10.22
N ALA A 105 -5.00 -1.08 10.90
CA ALA A 105 -5.22 -0.39 12.18
C ALA A 105 -6.09 0.88 12.03
N ILE A 106 -5.94 1.63 10.92
CA ILE A 106 -6.82 2.76 10.61
C ILE A 106 -8.25 2.29 10.34
N GLN A 107 -8.44 1.21 9.57
CA GLN A 107 -9.75 0.63 9.30
C GLN A 107 -10.46 0.22 10.60
N GLU A 108 -9.76 -0.50 11.48
CA GLU A 108 -10.28 -0.92 12.78
C GLU A 108 -10.70 0.28 13.63
N LYS A 109 -9.85 1.33 13.68
CA LYS A 109 -10.15 2.52 14.44
C LYS A 109 -11.36 3.29 13.92
N LEU A 110 -11.50 3.39 12.60
CA LEU A 110 -12.68 4.00 11.96
C LEU A 110 -13.95 3.19 12.22
N ALA A 111 -13.85 1.85 12.21
CA ALA A 111 -14.98 0.97 12.52
C ALA A 111 -15.47 1.14 13.96
N GLU A 112 -14.58 1.34 14.94
CA GLU A 112 -14.95 1.68 16.33
C GLU A 112 -15.78 2.98 16.40
N GLU A 113 -15.59 3.89 15.45
CA GLU A 113 -16.32 5.16 15.35
C GLU A 113 -17.56 5.08 14.42
N GLY A 114 -17.89 3.88 13.93
CA GLY A 114 -19.05 3.67 13.05
C GLY A 114 -18.80 4.09 11.59
N ILE A 115 -17.55 4.31 11.19
CA ILE A 115 -17.16 4.69 9.83
C ILE A 115 -16.69 3.44 9.08
N ALA A 116 -17.50 2.93 8.18
CA ALA A 116 -17.18 1.77 7.36
C ALA A 116 -16.24 2.16 6.22
N VAL A 117 -15.07 1.51 6.11
CA VAL A 117 -14.11 1.71 5.04
C VAL A 117 -13.60 0.38 4.49
N ARG A 118 -13.26 0.36 3.21
CA ARG A 118 -12.63 -0.78 2.54
C ARG A 118 -11.12 -0.67 2.66
N LEU A 119 -10.44 -1.78 2.93
CA LEU A 119 -8.97 -1.87 2.85
C LEU A 119 -8.56 -2.67 1.61
N VAL A 120 -7.74 -2.05 0.79
CA VAL A 120 -7.13 -2.63 -0.41
C VAL A 120 -5.63 -2.78 -0.16
N SER A 121 -5.09 -3.99 -0.37
CA SER A 121 -3.66 -4.19 -0.52
C SER A 121 -3.30 -4.10 -2.00
N MET A 122 -2.25 -3.33 -2.32
CA MET A 122 -1.77 -3.12 -3.69
C MET A 122 -0.28 -3.46 -3.81
N PRO A 123 0.07 -4.76 -3.76
CA PRO A 123 1.45 -5.19 -3.82
C PRO A 123 2.15 -4.94 -5.17
N CYS A 124 1.41 -4.75 -6.27
CA CYS A 124 1.99 -4.49 -7.60
C CYS A 124 1.05 -3.64 -8.46
N THR A 125 1.37 -2.36 -8.57
CA THR A 125 0.55 -1.39 -9.31
C THR A 125 0.43 -1.72 -10.79
N GLU A 126 1.50 -2.20 -11.42
CA GLU A 126 1.54 -2.53 -12.85
C GLU A 126 0.57 -3.66 -13.21
N ARG A 127 0.49 -4.67 -12.35
CA ARG A 127 -0.45 -5.77 -12.54
C ARG A 127 -1.89 -5.37 -12.28
N PHE A 128 -2.13 -4.51 -11.30
CA PHE A 128 -3.46 -3.95 -11.07
C PHE A 128 -3.94 -3.12 -12.26
N ASP A 129 -3.07 -2.27 -12.80
CA ASP A 129 -3.37 -1.43 -13.96
C ASP A 129 -3.67 -2.24 -15.23
N ALA A 130 -3.07 -3.41 -15.36
CA ALA A 130 -3.31 -4.33 -16.48
C ALA A 130 -4.65 -5.10 -16.38
N GLN A 131 -5.36 -5.03 -15.25
CA GLN A 131 -6.68 -5.65 -15.12
C GLN A 131 -7.72 -4.91 -15.95
N ASP A 132 -8.81 -5.60 -16.28
CA ASP A 132 -9.95 -4.97 -16.95
C ASP A 132 -10.60 -3.88 -16.09
N ALA A 133 -11.36 -3.01 -16.75
CA ALA A 133 -11.99 -1.87 -16.08
C ALA A 133 -13.00 -2.30 -15.00
N ALA A 134 -13.71 -3.41 -15.23
CA ALA A 134 -14.70 -3.91 -14.27
C ALA A 134 -14.05 -4.38 -12.97
N TYR A 135 -12.92 -5.09 -13.07
CA TYR A 135 -12.17 -5.49 -11.88
C TYR A 135 -11.62 -4.27 -11.13
N ARG A 136 -10.97 -3.35 -11.83
CA ARG A 136 -10.42 -2.14 -11.20
C ARG A 136 -11.51 -1.31 -10.50
N GLU A 137 -12.67 -1.18 -11.13
CA GLU A 137 -13.82 -0.49 -10.54
C GLU A 137 -14.41 -1.25 -9.34
N SER A 138 -14.41 -2.57 -9.37
CA SER A 138 -14.86 -3.38 -8.23
C SER A 138 -13.97 -3.22 -7.00
N VAL A 139 -12.66 -2.99 -7.20
CA VAL A 139 -11.68 -2.78 -6.12
C VAL A 139 -11.67 -1.32 -5.67
N LEU A 140 -11.61 -0.38 -6.63
CA LEU A 140 -11.54 1.07 -6.41
C LEU A 140 -12.74 1.77 -7.10
N PRO A 141 -13.93 1.77 -6.48
CA PRO A 141 -15.10 2.43 -7.05
C PRO A 141 -14.89 3.93 -7.21
N ALA A 142 -15.19 4.47 -8.40
CA ALA A 142 -14.97 5.89 -8.72
C ALA A 142 -15.73 6.87 -7.82
N GLY A 143 -16.83 6.42 -7.22
CA GLY A 143 -17.66 7.26 -6.33
C GLY A 143 -17.15 7.38 -4.89
N LEU A 144 -16.13 6.64 -4.50
CA LEU A 144 -15.61 6.66 -3.14
C LEU A 144 -14.29 7.44 -3.06
N PRO A 145 -14.09 8.27 -2.01
CA PRO A 145 -12.80 8.90 -1.77
C PRO A 145 -11.75 7.83 -1.39
N VAL A 146 -10.50 8.11 -1.75
CA VAL A 146 -9.39 7.16 -1.58
C VAL A 146 -8.28 7.79 -0.74
N LEU A 147 -7.91 7.13 0.36
CA LEU A 147 -6.66 7.39 1.08
C LEU A 147 -5.62 6.37 0.63
N THR A 148 -4.49 6.82 0.09
CA THR A 148 -3.36 5.94 -0.21
C THR A 148 -2.29 6.04 0.86
N ILE A 149 -1.60 4.93 1.17
CA ILE A 149 -0.59 4.85 2.23
C ILE A 149 0.64 4.11 1.70
N GLU A 150 1.76 4.82 1.61
CA GLU A 150 3.08 4.25 1.31
C GLU A 150 4.17 5.10 1.97
N ALA A 151 5.12 4.47 2.65
CA ALA A 151 6.31 5.15 3.17
C ALA A 151 7.32 5.41 2.04
N GLY A 152 6.93 6.27 1.12
CA GLY A 152 7.63 6.68 -0.08
C GLY A 152 6.93 7.85 -0.75
N SER A 153 7.40 8.25 -1.94
CA SER A 153 6.87 9.39 -2.68
C SER A 153 5.39 9.24 -3.00
N THR A 154 4.62 10.32 -2.78
CA THR A 154 3.17 10.37 -2.98
C THR A 154 2.75 10.53 -4.44
N GLU A 155 3.65 10.97 -5.32
CA GLU A 155 3.37 11.37 -6.71
C GLU A 155 2.61 10.31 -7.51
N LEU A 156 3.05 9.06 -7.44
CA LEU A 156 2.43 7.98 -8.21
C LEU A 156 0.98 7.71 -7.78
N TRP A 157 0.68 7.96 -6.51
CA TRP A 157 -0.62 7.63 -5.94
C TRP A 157 -1.76 8.54 -6.40
N TYR A 158 -1.46 9.73 -6.94
CA TYR A 158 -2.47 10.62 -7.54
C TYR A 158 -3.29 9.95 -8.63
N LYS A 159 -2.71 8.96 -9.32
CA LYS A 159 -3.42 8.14 -10.30
C LYS A 159 -4.62 7.39 -9.71
N TYR A 160 -4.54 6.98 -8.46
CA TYR A 160 -5.55 6.17 -7.77
C TYR A 160 -6.53 7.01 -6.96
N THR A 161 -6.14 8.19 -6.53
CA THR A 161 -7.04 9.12 -5.83
C THR A 161 -8.04 9.81 -6.77
N ARG A 162 -7.74 9.87 -8.08
CA ARG A 162 -8.62 10.44 -9.12
C ARG A 162 -9.16 11.84 -8.80
N GLY A 163 -8.42 12.63 -8.04
CA GLY A 163 -8.83 13.97 -7.60
C GLY A 163 -9.85 13.99 -6.44
N ASN A 164 -10.26 12.83 -5.95
CA ASN A 164 -11.11 12.68 -4.76
C ASN A 164 -10.42 11.78 -3.75
N GLY A 165 -9.35 12.26 -3.14
CA GLY A 165 -8.59 11.50 -2.18
C GLY A 165 -7.36 12.23 -1.67
N ALA A 166 -6.61 11.54 -0.83
CA ALA A 166 -5.37 12.02 -0.23
C ALA A 166 -4.33 10.91 -0.21
N SER A 167 -3.06 11.30 -0.08
CA SER A 167 -1.95 10.38 0.10
C SER A 167 -1.29 10.62 1.46
N LEU A 168 -0.97 9.55 2.15
CA LEU A 168 -0.16 9.52 3.35
C LEU A 168 1.17 8.86 2.99
N GLY A 169 2.19 9.68 2.78
CA GLY A 169 3.49 9.24 2.29
C GLY A 169 4.61 10.18 2.71
N ILE A 170 5.75 10.10 2.04
CA ILE A 170 6.97 10.83 2.38
C ILE A 170 7.53 11.43 1.09
N ASP A 171 7.59 12.77 1.03
CA ASP A 171 8.11 13.52 -0.13
C ASP A 171 9.41 14.27 0.21
N GLN A 172 10.18 13.75 1.16
CA GLN A 172 11.48 14.26 1.58
C GLN A 172 12.38 13.09 1.97
N PHE A 173 13.69 13.30 2.05
CA PHE A 173 14.60 12.26 2.51
C PHE A 173 14.23 11.75 3.90
N GLY A 174 14.53 10.47 4.14
CA GLY A 174 14.36 9.83 5.43
C GLY A 174 15.24 10.45 6.52
N ALA A 175 15.24 9.85 7.69
CA ALA A 175 16.03 10.30 8.84
C ALA A 175 16.60 9.10 9.60
N SER A 176 17.73 9.32 10.31
CA SER A 176 18.37 8.29 11.13
C SER A 176 17.82 8.36 12.56
N ALA A 177 16.98 7.39 12.91
CA ALA A 177 16.44 7.20 14.25
C ALA A 177 15.83 5.78 14.35
N PRO A 178 15.51 5.28 15.55
CA PRO A 178 14.69 4.08 15.68
C PRO A 178 13.39 4.18 14.88
N ALA A 179 12.99 3.10 14.19
CA ALA A 179 11.79 3.08 13.34
C ALA A 179 10.54 3.60 14.09
N SER A 180 10.38 3.24 15.36
CA SER A 180 9.26 3.69 16.20
C SER A 180 9.15 5.21 16.36
N LYS A 181 10.24 5.96 16.13
CA LYS A 181 10.26 7.43 16.11
C LYS A 181 10.05 7.98 14.72
N LEU A 182 10.45 7.25 13.68
CA LEU A 182 10.35 7.72 12.30
C LEU A 182 8.90 7.69 11.79
N TRP A 183 8.14 6.64 12.11
CA TRP A 183 6.73 6.58 11.72
C TRP A 183 5.93 7.82 12.15
N PRO A 184 5.92 8.22 13.44
CA PRO A 184 5.23 9.44 13.83
C PRO A 184 5.90 10.71 13.31
N LEU A 185 7.24 10.75 13.14
CA LEU A 185 7.95 11.91 12.59
C LEU A 185 7.45 12.26 11.18
N PHE A 186 7.21 11.24 10.34
CA PHE A 186 6.70 11.40 8.99
C PHE A 186 5.16 11.37 8.91
N GLY A 187 4.48 11.32 10.04
CA GLY A 187 3.02 11.37 10.09
C GLY A 187 2.32 10.08 9.64
N LEU A 188 3.07 8.98 9.52
CA LEU A 188 2.51 7.66 9.18
C LEU A 188 1.98 6.99 10.45
N THR A 189 0.87 7.52 10.97
CA THR A 189 0.23 7.06 12.22
C THR A 189 -1.26 6.77 12.01
N VAL A 190 -1.82 5.98 12.92
CA VAL A 190 -3.25 5.66 12.91
C VAL A 190 -4.10 6.93 13.04
N GLU A 191 -3.74 7.82 13.96
CA GLU A 191 -4.45 9.05 14.23
C GLU A 191 -4.51 9.95 13.01
N ASN A 192 -3.38 10.12 12.32
CA ASN A 192 -3.31 10.93 11.10
C ASN A 192 -4.11 10.27 9.95
N GLY A 193 -4.01 8.97 9.79
CA GLY A 193 -4.80 8.24 8.80
C GLY A 193 -6.31 8.37 9.03
N VAL A 194 -6.75 8.21 10.27
CA VAL A 194 -8.15 8.42 10.67
C VAL A 194 -8.62 9.85 10.37
N ALA A 195 -7.81 10.85 10.75
CA ALA A 195 -8.11 12.26 10.48
C ALA A 195 -8.26 12.50 8.96
N ARG A 196 -7.32 12.00 8.15
CA ARG A 196 -7.38 12.14 6.68
C ARG A 196 -8.63 11.52 6.07
N VAL A 197 -9.02 10.31 6.51
CA VAL A 197 -10.26 9.70 6.02
C VAL A 197 -11.47 10.56 6.40
N LYS A 198 -11.55 11.05 7.63
CA LYS A 198 -12.65 11.93 8.05
C LYS A 198 -12.72 13.21 7.23
N ASP A 199 -11.58 13.84 6.96
CA ASP A 199 -11.50 15.05 6.12
C ASP A 199 -12.03 14.80 4.70
N LEU A 200 -11.80 13.59 4.15
CA LEU A 200 -12.31 13.20 2.83
C LEU A 200 -13.83 12.94 2.79
N LEU A 201 -14.45 12.76 3.95
CA LEU A 201 -15.91 12.49 4.06
C LEU A 201 -16.74 13.76 4.27
N HIS A 202 -16.10 14.90 4.45
CA HIS A 202 -16.71 16.23 4.64
C HIS A 202 -16.54 17.11 3.40
#